data_394dbd626b44528eb9649cc9727e9097
#
_entry.id   394dbd626b44528eb9649cc9727e9097
#
_cell.length_a   1.000
_cell.length_b   1.000
_cell.length_c   1.000
_cell.angle_alpha   90.00
_cell.angle_beta   90.00
_cell.angle_gamma   90.00
#
_symmetry.space_group_name_H-M   'P 1'
#
loop_
_entity.id
_entity.type
_entity.pdbx_description
1 polymer ?
#
loop_
_entity_poly.entity_id
_entity_poly.type
_entity_poly.pdbx_seq_one_letter_code
_entity_poly.pdbx_strand_id
1 'polypeptide(L)'
;MTLTIDHAKKLVIEFCATYPVASTISYKIRETQEELYGPQATREAAGTILGSFRPGRGRAEFAISNFRDEDHFRRTLRHEVLGHYGINTFNPAEKRAVLEGVIQSRNDPGMAALWAEVARIYPQLTDSMKAEEVFAFACERIVSPIRGNVAEGARSFRETCIERTRAMQVSDLINLTSMVAEGLHDR
;
A
#
# COMPACT_ATOMS: atom_id res chain seq x y z
N MET A 1 -6.53 23.65 -3.52
CA MET A 1 -6.71 23.93 -2.08
C MET A 1 -5.54 23.25 -1.36
N THR A 2 -4.80 23.97 -0.53
CA THR A 2 -3.65 23.37 0.18
C THR A 2 -4.18 22.42 1.26
N LEU A 3 -3.67 21.21 1.33
CA LEU A 3 -4.04 20.23 2.36
C LEU A 3 -3.54 20.72 3.73
N THR A 4 -4.39 20.66 4.74
CA THR A 4 -4.06 21.01 6.13
C THR A 4 -4.05 19.73 7.01
N ILE A 5 -3.37 19.79 8.17
CA ILE A 5 -3.36 18.67 9.13
C ILE A 5 -4.79 18.28 9.54
N ASP A 6 -5.66 19.25 9.81
CA ASP A 6 -7.03 18.96 10.25
C ASP A 6 -7.89 18.38 9.11
N HIS A 7 -7.65 18.80 7.87
CA HIS A 7 -8.29 18.18 6.72
C HIS A 7 -7.80 16.74 6.53
N ALA A 8 -6.47 16.51 6.59
CA ALA A 8 -5.91 15.16 6.50
C ALA A 8 -6.45 14.22 7.59
N LYS A 9 -6.63 14.70 8.84
CA LYS A 9 -7.27 13.91 9.91
C LYS A 9 -8.71 13.52 9.57
N LYS A 10 -9.50 14.43 8.96
CA LYS A 10 -10.85 14.10 8.49
C LYS A 10 -10.82 13.02 7.43
N LEU A 11 -9.91 13.10 6.46
CA LEU A 11 -9.74 12.09 5.42
C LEU A 11 -9.36 10.72 6.00
N VAL A 12 -8.53 10.67 7.04
CA VAL A 12 -8.22 9.43 7.77
C VAL A 12 -9.47 8.88 8.46
N ILE A 13 -10.29 9.71 9.09
CA ILE A 13 -11.55 9.28 9.74
C ILE A 13 -12.50 8.68 8.69
N GLU A 14 -12.67 9.34 7.55
CA GLU A 14 -13.49 8.84 6.43
C GLU A 14 -12.96 7.51 5.89
N PHE A 15 -11.63 7.39 5.78
CA PHE A 15 -10.97 6.16 5.37
C PHE A 15 -11.20 5.02 6.36
N CYS A 16 -11.06 5.28 7.67
CA CYS A 16 -11.34 4.30 8.72
C CYS A 16 -12.83 3.91 8.79
N ALA A 17 -13.75 4.81 8.43
CA ALA A 17 -15.17 4.49 8.32
C ALA A 17 -15.44 3.53 7.13
N THR A 18 -14.66 3.66 6.05
CA THR A 18 -14.72 2.75 4.89
C THR A 18 -14.03 1.41 5.17
N TYR A 19 -12.91 1.44 5.91
CA TYR A 19 -12.08 0.27 6.24
C TYR A 19 -11.89 0.18 7.77
N PRO A 20 -12.86 -0.40 8.52
CA PRO A 20 -12.88 -0.34 9.99
C PRO A 20 -11.63 -0.87 10.66
N VAL A 21 -11.01 -1.93 10.10
CA VAL A 21 -9.77 -2.49 10.65
C VAL A 21 -8.59 -1.50 10.56
N ALA A 22 -8.65 -0.52 9.65
CA ALA A 22 -7.64 0.55 9.59
C ALA A 22 -7.61 1.42 10.86
N SER A 23 -8.68 1.43 11.66
CA SER A 23 -8.69 2.11 12.96
C SER A 23 -7.86 1.42 14.04
N THR A 24 -7.40 0.18 13.81
CA THR A 24 -6.54 -0.55 14.74
C THR A 24 -5.08 -0.07 14.73
N ILE A 25 -4.69 0.67 13.70
CA ILE A 25 -3.38 1.31 13.64
C ILE A 25 -3.46 2.78 14.07
N SER A 26 -2.33 3.34 14.49
CA SER A 26 -2.24 4.76 14.83
C SER A 26 -1.80 5.59 13.62
N TYR A 27 -2.18 6.87 13.61
CA TYR A 27 -1.82 7.81 12.56
C TYR A 27 -1.05 9.00 13.15
N LYS A 28 0.17 9.23 12.65
CA LYS A 28 0.98 10.40 13.02
C LYS A 28 1.05 11.34 11.82
N ILE A 29 0.35 12.46 11.92
CA ILE A 29 0.31 13.48 10.89
C ILE A 29 1.06 14.71 11.40
N ARG A 30 2.01 15.22 10.60
CA ARG A 30 2.80 16.42 10.91
C ARG A 30 2.86 17.32 9.67
N GLU A 31 3.18 18.57 9.89
CA GLU A 31 3.31 19.52 8.79
C GLU A 31 4.47 19.11 7.87
N THR A 32 5.63 18.82 8.44
CA THR A 32 6.84 18.54 7.68
C THR A 32 7.40 17.14 7.93
N GLN A 33 8.19 16.66 6.99
CA GLN A 33 8.96 15.43 7.11
C GLN A 33 10.03 15.54 8.23
N GLU A 34 10.55 16.74 8.49
CA GLU A 34 11.50 16.99 9.59
C GLU A 34 10.85 16.79 10.97
N GLU A 35 9.59 17.22 11.15
CA GLU A 35 8.82 16.97 12.37
C GLU A 35 8.51 15.48 12.60
N LEU A 36 8.46 14.68 11.52
CA LEU A 36 8.25 13.23 11.61
C LEU A 36 9.52 12.47 11.98
N TYR A 37 10.62 12.78 11.31
CA TYR A 37 11.81 11.94 11.27
C TYR A 37 13.06 12.63 11.85
N GLY A 38 12.97 13.92 12.12
CA GLY A 38 14.08 14.75 12.57
C GLY A 38 14.93 15.29 11.40
N PRO A 39 15.79 16.30 11.70
CA PRO A 39 16.53 17.01 10.66
C PRO A 39 17.62 16.14 10.00
N GLN A 40 18.20 15.19 10.71
CA GLN A 40 19.22 14.32 10.14
C GLN A 40 18.60 13.36 9.11
N ALA A 41 17.54 12.64 9.47
CA ALA A 41 16.88 11.72 8.57
C ALA A 41 16.30 12.43 7.33
N THR A 42 15.84 13.69 7.50
CA THR A 42 15.37 14.50 6.38
C THR A 42 16.49 14.86 5.41
N ARG A 43 17.70 15.16 5.92
CA ARG A 43 18.87 15.45 5.07
C ARG A 43 19.43 14.21 4.37
N GLU A 44 19.34 13.05 5.01
CA GLU A 44 19.82 11.77 4.48
C GLU A 44 18.80 11.12 3.52
N ALA A 45 17.55 11.55 3.53
CA ALA A 45 16.53 11.05 2.63
C ALA A 45 16.87 11.37 1.18
N ALA A 46 16.82 10.36 0.32
CA ALA A 46 17.07 10.50 -1.12
C ALA A 46 15.96 11.29 -1.87
N GLY A 47 14.94 11.79 -1.16
CA GLY A 47 13.82 12.52 -1.75
C GLY A 47 12.75 12.91 -0.73
N THR A 48 11.61 13.32 -1.26
CA THR A 48 10.44 13.71 -0.48
C THR A 48 9.71 12.49 0.04
N ILE A 49 9.55 12.39 1.37
CA ILE A 49 8.77 11.33 2.01
C ILE A 49 7.33 11.82 2.18
N LEU A 50 6.40 11.21 1.47
CA LEU A 50 4.96 11.50 1.57
C LEU A 50 4.37 10.88 2.82
N GLY A 51 4.56 9.55 2.95
CA GLY A 51 4.10 8.75 4.07
C GLY A 51 5.03 7.57 4.33
N SER A 52 4.75 6.83 5.39
CA SER A 52 5.37 5.53 5.68
C SER A 52 4.50 4.74 6.63
N PHE A 53 4.39 3.43 6.40
CA PHE A 53 3.85 2.52 7.40
C PHE A 53 4.98 1.88 8.21
N ARG A 54 4.82 1.84 9.53
CA ARG A 54 5.78 1.25 10.49
C ARG A 54 5.20 -0.02 11.10
N PRO A 55 5.47 -1.22 10.53
CA PRO A 55 4.86 -2.47 11.01
C PRO A 55 5.12 -2.74 12.51
N GLY A 56 6.36 -2.56 12.97
CA GLY A 56 6.73 -2.79 14.37
C GLY A 56 6.06 -1.82 15.38
N ARG A 57 5.40 -0.76 14.90
CA ARG A 57 4.67 0.22 15.73
C ARG A 57 3.17 0.25 15.43
N GLY A 58 2.68 -0.49 14.44
CA GLY A 58 1.30 -0.40 13.97
C GLY A 58 0.91 1.04 13.65
N ARG A 59 1.74 1.78 12.89
CA ARG A 59 1.53 3.21 12.70
C ARG A 59 1.83 3.67 11.27
N ALA A 60 0.89 4.44 10.70
CA ALA A 60 1.10 5.20 9.47
C ALA A 60 1.48 6.66 9.79
N GLU A 61 2.45 7.21 9.06
CA GLU A 61 3.00 8.55 9.26
C GLU A 61 2.90 9.36 7.97
N PHE A 62 2.54 10.66 8.04
CA PHE A 62 2.33 11.52 6.87
C PHE A 62 2.86 12.94 7.10
N ALA A 63 3.61 13.48 6.11
CA ALA A 63 4.14 14.84 6.07
C ALA A 63 3.29 15.71 5.12
N ILE A 64 2.43 16.58 5.67
CA ILE A 64 1.37 17.25 4.91
C ILE A 64 1.90 18.21 3.86
N SER A 65 2.98 18.96 4.14
CA SER A 65 3.59 19.88 3.19
C SER A 65 4.08 19.23 1.89
N ASN A 66 4.24 17.91 1.89
CA ASN A 66 4.71 17.17 0.73
C ASN A 66 3.57 16.74 -0.24
N PHE A 67 2.31 16.97 0.15
CA PHE A 67 1.16 16.63 -0.69
C PHE A 67 0.72 17.82 -1.55
N ARG A 68 0.44 17.54 -2.81
CA ARG A 68 -0.05 18.55 -3.77
C ARG A 68 -1.52 18.91 -3.52
N ASP A 69 -2.32 17.90 -3.19
CA ASP A 69 -3.76 17.98 -3.06
C ASP A 69 -4.31 16.81 -2.24
N GLU A 70 -5.62 16.82 -2.01
CA GLU A 70 -6.37 15.77 -1.32
C GLU A 70 -6.27 14.41 -2.01
N ASP A 71 -6.38 14.38 -3.34
CA ASP A 71 -6.31 13.12 -4.10
C ASP A 71 -4.95 12.45 -3.96
N HIS A 72 -3.88 13.24 -3.92
CA HIS A 72 -2.54 12.74 -3.66
C HIS A 72 -2.43 12.11 -2.26
N PHE A 73 -3.02 12.76 -1.24
CA PHE A 73 -3.07 12.21 0.12
C PHE A 73 -3.91 10.92 0.18
N ARG A 74 -5.09 10.90 -0.43
CA ARG A 74 -5.96 9.69 -0.47
C ARG A 74 -5.28 8.51 -1.16
N ARG A 75 -4.50 8.74 -2.23
CA ARG A 75 -3.70 7.68 -2.88
C ARG A 75 -2.62 7.16 -1.93
N THR A 76 -1.85 8.06 -1.32
CA THR A 76 -0.80 7.65 -0.39
C THR A 76 -1.36 6.95 0.84
N LEU A 77 -2.54 7.37 1.34
CA LEU A 77 -3.22 6.69 2.44
C LEU A 77 -3.57 5.23 2.06
N ARG A 78 -4.06 4.99 0.82
CA ARG A 78 -4.27 3.62 0.31
C ARG A 78 -2.95 2.85 0.17
N HIS A 79 -1.90 3.48 -0.32
CA HIS A 79 -0.57 2.90 -0.42
C HIS A 79 -0.07 2.37 0.93
N GLU A 80 -0.08 3.22 1.96
CA GLU A 80 0.43 2.87 3.28
C GLU A 80 -0.48 1.88 4.03
N VAL A 81 -1.81 2.05 3.93
CA VAL A 81 -2.74 1.27 4.74
C VAL A 81 -3.24 0.04 3.99
N LEU A 82 -3.76 0.14 2.77
CA LEU A 82 -4.17 -1.05 2.03
C LEU A 82 -2.95 -1.83 1.51
N GLY A 83 -1.91 -1.13 1.07
CA GLY A 83 -0.67 -1.74 0.60
C GLY A 83 0.13 -2.34 1.75
N HIS A 84 0.91 -1.52 2.43
CA HIS A 84 1.88 -1.99 3.44
C HIS A 84 1.21 -2.61 4.68
N TYR A 85 0.21 -1.95 5.28
CA TYR A 85 -0.48 -2.59 6.42
C TYR A 85 -1.26 -3.81 5.95
N GLY A 86 -2.00 -3.73 4.84
CA GLY A 86 -2.80 -4.83 4.31
C GLY A 86 -1.97 -6.09 4.08
N ILE A 87 -0.84 -6.01 3.38
CA ILE A 87 0.02 -7.18 3.13
C ILE A 87 0.67 -7.72 4.41
N ASN A 88 0.83 -6.89 5.44
CA ASN A 88 1.35 -7.32 6.75
C ASN A 88 0.28 -7.97 7.64
N THR A 89 -0.99 -8.03 7.22
CA THR A 89 -2.04 -8.83 7.88
C THR A 89 -1.99 -10.31 7.49
N PHE A 90 -1.28 -10.67 6.40
CA PHE A 90 -1.04 -12.06 6.02
C PHE A 90 -0.05 -12.73 6.97
N ASN A 91 -0.17 -14.05 7.12
CA ASN A 91 0.90 -14.79 7.80
C ASN A 91 2.20 -14.79 6.95
N PRO A 92 3.37 -15.07 7.56
CA PRO A 92 4.65 -14.97 6.85
C PRO A 92 4.77 -15.85 5.60
N ALA A 93 4.12 -17.02 5.56
CA ALA A 93 4.16 -17.91 4.41
C ALA A 93 3.28 -17.37 3.27
N GLU A 94 2.08 -16.89 3.59
CA GLU A 94 1.18 -16.25 2.63
C GLU A 94 1.82 -14.98 2.04
N LYS A 95 2.34 -14.09 2.90
CA LYS A 95 3.04 -12.88 2.43
C LYS A 95 4.17 -13.23 1.46
N ARG A 96 5.00 -14.22 1.80
CA ARG A 96 6.09 -14.68 0.93
C ARG A 96 5.58 -15.16 -0.42
N ALA A 97 4.55 -16.02 -0.44
CA ALA A 97 3.97 -16.55 -1.66
C ALA A 97 3.43 -15.43 -2.58
N VAL A 98 2.74 -14.43 -2.00
CA VAL A 98 2.27 -13.25 -2.72
C VAL A 98 3.43 -12.49 -3.34
N LEU A 99 4.46 -12.15 -2.55
CA LEU A 99 5.62 -11.40 -3.05
C LEU A 99 6.41 -12.16 -4.12
N GLU A 100 6.56 -13.48 -3.99
CA GLU A 100 7.16 -14.32 -5.03
C GLU A 100 6.36 -14.29 -6.34
N GLY A 101 5.02 -14.37 -6.26
CA GLY A 101 4.14 -14.23 -7.42
C GLY A 101 4.29 -12.86 -8.10
N VAL A 102 4.38 -11.78 -7.32
CA VAL A 102 4.64 -10.42 -7.83
C VAL A 102 6.03 -10.37 -8.50
N ILE A 103 7.08 -10.94 -7.90
CA ILE A 103 8.44 -10.97 -8.49
C ILE A 103 8.43 -11.69 -9.85
N GLN A 104 7.76 -12.83 -9.94
CA GLN A 104 7.68 -13.61 -11.18
C GLN A 104 6.94 -12.87 -12.31
N SER A 105 6.03 -11.95 -11.95
CA SER A 105 5.30 -11.13 -12.93
C SER A 105 6.11 -9.99 -13.53
N ARG A 106 7.38 -9.80 -13.15
CA ARG A 106 8.22 -8.67 -13.59
C ARG A 106 8.26 -8.48 -15.11
N ASN A 107 8.28 -9.59 -15.86
CA ASN A 107 8.35 -9.58 -17.31
C ASN A 107 6.97 -9.67 -17.99
N ASP A 108 5.88 -9.70 -17.23
CA ASP A 108 4.53 -9.62 -17.79
C ASP A 108 4.31 -8.22 -18.37
N PRO A 109 3.88 -8.08 -19.65
CA PRO A 109 3.68 -6.78 -20.29
C PRO A 109 2.75 -5.85 -19.51
N GLY A 110 1.75 -6.41 -18.82
CA GLY A 110 0.81 -5.63 -18.00
C GLY A 110 1.42 -5.12 -16.69
N MET A 111 2.47 -5.78 -16.19
CA MET A 111 3.16 -5.41 -14.94
C MET A 111 4.43 -4.60 -15.18
N ALA A 112 4.99 -4.63 -16.40
CA ALA A 112 6.29 -4.05 -16.72
C ALA A 112 6.38 -2.55 -16.39
N ALA A 113 5.34 -1.77 -16.68
CA ALA A 113 5.30 -0.34 -16.39
C ALA A 113 5.38 -0.05 -14.87
N LEU A 114 4.66 -0.83 -14.06
CA LEU A 114 4.64 -0.68 -12.60
C LEU A 114 5.99 -1.06 -11.99
N TRP A 115 6.59 -2.14 -12.47
CA TRP A 115 7.93 -2.57 -12.06
C TRP A 115 9.01 -1.54 -12.44
N ALA A 116 8.92 -0.94 -13.65
CA ALA A 116 9.84 0.10 -14.09
C ALA A 116 9.72 1.36 -13.20
N GLU A 117 8.50 1.75 -12.83
CA GLU A 117 8.27 2.87 -11.93
C GLU A 117 8.87 2.63 -10.54
N VAL A 118 8.59 1.48 -9.93
CA VAL A 118 9.16 1.10 -8.62
C VAL A 118 10.69 1.02 -8.68
N ALA A 119 11.26 0.43 -9.72
CA ALA A 119 12.71 0.35 -9.88
C ALA A 119 13.37 1.73 -10.05
N ARG A 120 12.69 2.69 -10.68
CA ARG A 120 13.14 4.07 -10.83
C ARG A 120 13.11 4.84 -9.51
N ILE A 121 12.05 4.66 -8.70
CA ILE A 121 11.87 5.37 -7.42
C ILE A 121 12.77 4.76 -6.34
N TYR A 122 12.87 3.44 -6.33
CA TYR A 122 13.56 2.67 -5.28
C TYR A 122 14.64 1.76 -5.84
N PRO A 123 15.69 2.29 -6.51
CA PRO A 123 16.72 1.46 -7.16
C PRO A 123 17.48 0.57 -6.17
N GLN A 124 17.62 1.01 -4.92
CA GLN A 124 18.41 0.35 -3.87
C GLN A 124 17.66 -0.78 -3.14
N LEU A 125 16.34 -0.90 -3.30
CA LEU A 125 15.58 -1.94 -2.61
C LEU A 125 15.85 -3.33 -3.19
N THR A 126 15.74 -4.35 -2.33
CA THR A 126 15.76 -5.76 -2.75
C THR A 126 14.52 -6.09 -3.59
N ASP A 127 14.57 -7.18 -4.34
CA ASP A 127 13.43 -7.60 -5.17
C ASP A 127 12.16 -7.83 -4.36
N SER A 128 12.27 -8.42 -3.16
CA SER A 128 11.12 -8.62 -2.27
C SER A 128 10.53 -7.30 -1.78
N MET A 129 11.37 -6.31 -1.45
CA MET A 129 10.90 -4.98 -1.05
C MET A 129 10.27 -4.25 -2.24
N LYS A 130 10.86 -4.35 -3.44
CA LYS A 130 10.24 -3.81 -4.67
C LYS A 130 8.91 -4.46 -4.98
N ALA A 131 8.76 -5.75 -4.73
CA ALA A 131 7.48 -6.44 -4.93
C ALA A 131 6.41 -5.93 -3.95
N GLU A 132 6.78 -5.63 -2.70
CA GLU A 132 5.87 -4.99 -1.74
C GLU A 132 5.46 -3.59 -2.21
N GLU A 133 6.38 -2.78 -2.74
CA GLU A 133 6.06 -1.48 -3.35
C GLU A 133 5.14 -1.63 -4.58
N VAL A 134 5.41 -2.60 -5.47
CA VAL A 134 4.52 -2.90 -6.61
C VAL A 134 3.10 -3.19 -6.14
N PHE A 135 2.96 -3.99 -5.08
CA PHE A 135 1.66 -4.28 -4.47
C PHE A 135 1.02 -3.00 -3.90
N ALA A 136 1.77 -2.18 -3.17
CA ALA A 136 1.27 -0.95 -2.57
C ALA A 136 0.84 0.09 -3.64
N PHE A 137 1.60 0.25 -4.73
CA PHE A 137 1.21 1.10 -5.86
C PHE A 137 -0.07 0.61 -6.56
N ALA A 138 -0.29 -0.70 -6.62
CA ALA A 138 -1.55 -1.23 -7.14
C ALA A 138 -2.74 -0.87 -6.25
N CYS A 139 -2.56 -0.86 -4.92
CA CYS A 139 -3.58 -0.44 -3.96
C CYS A 139 -3.99 1.04 -4.10
N GLU A 140 -3.11 1.91 -4.61
CA GLU A 140 -3.46 3.32 -4.85
C GLU A 140 -4.65 3.50 -5.81
N ARG A 141 -4.86 2.54 -6.71
CA ARG A 141 -5.91 2.58 -7.74
C ARG A 141 -7.29 2.13 -7.25
N ILE A 142 -7.38 1.59 -6.03
CA ILE A 142 -8.65 1.17 -5.44
C ILE A 142 -9.44 2.41 -5.04
N VAL A 143 -10.59 2.63 -5.68
CA VAL A 143 -11.45 3.80 -5.41
C VAL A 143 -12.55 3.47 -4.41
N SER A 144 -13.03 2.22 -4.41
CA SER A 144 -14.06 1.73 -3.47
C SER A 144 -13.88 0.23 -3.28
N PRO A 145 -14.27 -0.33 -2.13
CA PRO A 145 -14.34 -1.78 -1.97
C PRO A 145 -15.26 -2.35 -3.05
N ILE A 146 -14.77 -3.30 -3.82
CA ILE A 146 -15.59 -3.96 -4.85
C ILE A 146 -16.46 -4.99 -4.12
N ARG A 147 -17.76 -4.71 -4.00
CA ARG A 147 -18.73 -5.67 -3.47
C ARG A 147 -19.13 -6.66 -4.57
N GLY A 148 -19.04 -7.95 -4.30
CA GLY A 148 -19.51 -9.00 -5.20
C GLY A 148 -18.49 -10.12 -5.46
N ASN A 149 -18.65 -10.89 -6.53
CA ASN A 149 -17.89 -12.11 -6.88
C ASN A 149 -16.34 -12.02 -6.85
N VAL A 150 -15.77 -10.87 -6.53
CA VAL A 150 -14.35 -10.66 -6.30
C VAL A 150 -13.86 -11.49 -5.10
N ALA A 151 -14.69 -11.65 -4.05
CA ALA A 151 -14.34 -12.46 -2.89
C ALA A 151 -14.17 -13.96 -3.24
N GLU A 152 -14.92 -14.45 -4.23
CA GLU A 152 -14.80 -15.83 -4.73
C GLU A 152 -13.57 -16.02 -5.60
N GLY A 153 -13.28 -15.09 -6.50
CA GLY A 153 -12.05 -15.04 -7.29
C GLY A 153 -10.81 -14.88 -6.41
N ALA A 154 -10.89 -14.12 -5.34
CA ALA A 154 -9.83 -13.89 -4.39
C ALA A 154 -9.55 -15.10 -3.49
N ARG A 155 -10.58 -15.86 -3.09
CA ARG A 155 -10.41 -17.15 -2.39
C ARG A 155 -9.74 -18.18 -3.29
N SER A 156 -10.19 -18.30 -4.53
CA SER A 156 -9.58 -19.16 -5.55
C SER A 156 -8.14 -18.77 -5.84
N PHE A 157 -7.81 -17.47 -5.86
CA PHE A 157 -6.44 -17.00 -6.02
C PHE A 157 -5.56 -17.34 -4.81
N ARG A 158 -6.06 -17.15 -3.58
CA ARG A 158 -5.36 -17.54 -2.34
C ARG A 158 -5.01 -19.02 -2.35
N GLU A 159 -5.96 -19.87 -2.74
CA GLU A 159 -5.77 -21.30 -2.88
C GLU A 159 -4.77 -21.63 -4.01
N THR A 160 -4.86 -20.92 -5.13
CA THR A 160 -3.98 -21.10 -6.29
C THR A 160 -2.55 -20.58 -6.04
N CYS A 161 -2.36 -19.48 -5.31
CA CYS A 161 -1.01 -18.99 -4.95
C CYS A 161 -0.29 -19.88 -3.94
N ILE A 162 -1.03 -20.57 -3.08
CA ILE A 162 -0.47 -21.57 -2.15
C ILE A 162 -0.08 -22.85 -2.91
N GLU A 163 -0.83 -23.21 -3.97
CA GLU A 163 -0.63 -24.46 -4.71
C GLU A 163 0.25 -24.36 -5.95
N ARG A 164 0.41 -23.17 -6.56
CA ARG A 164 1.13 -22.99 -7.84
C ARG A 164 1.96 -21.72 -7.86
N THR A 165 3.26 -21.86 -7.97
CA THR A 165 4.21 -20.80 -8.35
C THR A 165 4.03 -20.41 -9.83
N ARG A 166 2.93 -19.72 -10.18
CA ARG A 166 2.81 -19.10 -11.51
C ARG A 166 3.03 -17.60 -11.41
N ALA A 167 3.55 -17.00 -12.49
CA ALA A 167 3.68 -15.55 -12.59
C ALA A 167 2.31 -14.88 -12.36
N MET A 168 2.25 -13.87 -11.50
CA MET A 168 1.07 -13.06 -11.23
C MET A 168 0.75 -12.19 -12.44
N GLN A 169 -0.49 -12.16 -12.88
CA GLN A 169 -0.98 -11.24 -13.90
C GLN A 169 -1.58 -9.98 -13.26
N VAL A 170 -1.79 -8.93 -14.06
CA VAL A 170 -2.44 -7.69 -13.57
C VAL A 170 -3.80 -7.96 -12.96
N SER A 171 -4.61 -8.85 -13.55
CA SER A 171 -5.91 -9.26 -13.01
C SER A 171 -5.77 -9.91 -11.63
N ASP A 172 -4.76 -10.73 -11.41
CA ASP A 172 -4.49 -11.38 -10.14
C ASP A 172 -4.10 -10.34 -9.07
N LEU A 173 -3.26 -9.37 -9.44
CA LEU A 173 -2.88 -8.28 -8.56
C LEU A 173 -4.07 -7.40 -8.18
N ILE A 174 -4.92 -7.03 -9.15
CA ILE A 174 -6.16 -6.27 -8.91
C ILE A 174 -7.08 -7.04 -7.95
N ASN A 175 -7.29 -8.33 -8.18
CA ASN A 175 -8.11 -9.17 -7.33
C ASN A 175 -7.54 -9.26 -5.91
N LEU A 176 -6.23 -9.43 -5.77
CA LEU A 176 -5.57 -9.51 -4.46
C LEU A 176 -5.65 -8.18 -3.69
N THR A 177 -5.41 -7.04 -4.35
CA THR A 177 -5.53 -5.73 -3.70
C THR A 177 -6.97 -5.44 -3.30
N SER A 178 -7.95 -5.83 -4.12
CA SER A 178 -9.39 -5.72 -3.79
C SER A 178 -9.76 -6.61 -2.60
N MET A 179 -9.24 -7.85 -2.54
CA MET A 179 -9.45 -8.75 -1.42
C MET A 179 -8.88 -8.20 -0.11
N VAL A 180 -7.70 -7.60 -0.16
CA VAL A 180 -7.12 -6.93 1.02
C VAL A 180 -8.02 -5.79 1.46
N ALA A 181 -8.51 -4.96 0.55
CA ALA A 181 -9.42 -3.87 0.85
C ALA A 181 -10.74 -4.38 1.45
N GLU A 182 -11.34 -5.45 0.91
CA GLU A 182 -12.53 -6.10 1.47
C GLU A 182 -12.26 -6.68 2.86
N GLY A 183 -11.15 -7.41 3.04
CA GLY A 183 -10.79 -7.95 4.35
C GLY A 183 -10.56 -6.86 5.41
N LEU A 184 -10.14 -5.66 5.01
CA LEU A 184 -10.05 -4.49 5.87
C LEU A 184 -11.42 -3.80 6.07
N HIS A 185 -12.36 -3.98 5.15
CA HIS A 185 -13.72 -3.45 5.26
C HIS A 185 -14.62 -4.33 6.16
N ASP A 186 -14.48 -5.65 6.10
CA ASP A 186 -15.40 -6.61 6.74
C ASP A 186 -14.96 -7.01 8.17
N ARG A 187 -13.87 -6.49 8.68
CA ARG A 187 -13.39 -6.70 10.04
C ARG A 187 -13.62 -5.48 10.89
#